data_411990609873e8fc602338f93e298f2b
#
_entry.id   411990609873e8fc602338f93e298f2b
#
_cell.length_a   1.000
_cell.length_b   1.000
_cell.length_c   1.000
_cell.angle_alpha   90.00
_cell.angle_beta   90.00
_cell.angle_gamma   90.00
#
_symmetry.space_group_name_H-M   'P 1'
#
loop_
_entity.id
_entity.type
_entity.pdbx_description
1 polymer ?
#
loop_
_entity_poly.entity_id
_entity_poly.type
_entity_poly.pdbx_seq_one_letter_code
_entity_poly.pdbx_strand_id
1 'polypeptide(L)'
;GGDGVALGYWKRDELTAERFIDDPFSGKSGAKLYRTGDIVKWLPDGSIAFIGRADGQVKIRGFRVELGEIENALNDLPGVKDKVVVARQDGPGEKQLACYVVPSDPGKTGTPDLLNAVREHLRGKLPAYMVPTGYAALPELPLTANGKVDRRALPAPRALTNALKADHVAPRNDIERALAEIWGKLLNTSDIGIHDDFFDLGGHSLIGIQLLGMVEQRFNRTLPLKALFEAPTIARFAALLHEEGSGPAWKNLSVIQPEGDDAPIICVHGDEASHHLPKHLGATRPFYAFFHQGEDGSRIEHDSVEAIAARFIHELKQARPHGPYLLTGYSFGGIVAFEMARQLAAAGEEVPLLAVIDSYSPTLHARAIAADRKPYDFAKKAVYRWLVQRALRKGGKVPVWLRNFYITDTYDKATIAYRPTPWNGRLLVLKAEGSWGPPRMGWEELALGGLTVRVLPGDHYSIIQEPNVAQVALTLKQAAEGTEVAAILSA
;
A
#
# COMPACT_ATOMS: atom_id res chain seq x y z
N GLY A 1 -19.37 23.73 14.32
CA GLY A 1 -20.76 23.59 14.77
C GLY A 1 -21.71 23.23 13.65
N GLY A 2 -23.00 23.15 13.96
CA GLY A 2 -24.07 22.86 13.01
C GLY A 2 -24.47 21.40 12.96
N ASP A 3 -25.37 21.06 12.02
CA ASP A 3 -26.06 19.76 11.97
C ASP A 3 -25.14 18.56 11.67
N GLY A 4 -23.92 18.82 11.24
CA GLY A 4 -22.91 17.79 10.98
C GLY A 4 -22.01 17.44 12.17
N VAL A 5 -22.21 18.07 13.34
CA VAL A 5 -21.40 17.77 14.53
C VAL A 5 -21.91 16.47 15.17
N ALA A 6 -21.01 15.51 15.38
CA ALA A 6 -21.31 14.25 16.04
C ALA A 6 -21.70 14.45 17.51
N LEU A 7 -22.36 13.46 18.12
CA LEU A 7 -22.76 13.50 19.52
C LEU A 7 -21.56 13.39 20.49
N GLY A 8 -20.48 12.76 20.06
CA GLY A 8 -19.28 12.54 20.87
C GLY A 8 -18.48 11.33 20.42
N TYR A 9 -17.52 10.93 21.23
CA TYR A 9 -16.74 9.72 21.07
C TYR A 9 -17.37 8.54 21.80
N TRP A 10 -17.51 7.41 21.15
CA TRP A 10 -18.11 6.22 21.73
C TRP A 10 -17.36 5.74 22.96
N LYS A 11 -18.06 5.62 24.10
CA LYS A 11 -17.52 5.20 25.41
C LYS A 11 -16.28 6.01 25.90
N ARG A 12 -16.22 7.30 25.55
CA ARG A 12 -15.11 8.21 25.91
C ARG A 12 -15.69 9.55 26.38
N ASP A 13 -16.40 9.55 27.52
CA ASP A 13 -17.17 10.71 28.00
C ASP A 13 -16.26 11.89 28.34
N GLU A 14 -15.10 11.68 28.98
CA GLU A 14 -14.15 12.72 29.29
C GLU A 14 -13.61 13.41 28.05
N LEU A 15 -13.20 12.63 27.03
CA LEU A 15 -12.72 13.16 25.75
C LEU A 15 -13.85 13.87 24.99
N THR A 16 -15.07 13.36 25.10
CA THR A 16 -16.25 14.00 24.52
C THR A 16 -16.50 15.37 25.15
N ALA A 17 -16.47 15.49 26.48
CA ALA A 17 -16.64 16.74 27.20
C ALA A 17 -15.54 17.76 26.86
N GLU A 18 -14.29 17.29 26.68
CA GLU A 18 -13.16 18.16 26.29
C GLU A 18 -13.31 18.74 24.88
N ARG A 19 -13.78 17.91 23.93
CA ARG A 19 -13.77 18.23 22.49
C ARG A 19 -15.08 18.76 21.95
N PHE A 20 -16.22 18.38 22.56
CA PHE A 20 -17.56 18.80 22.16
C PHE A 20 -18.13 19.77 23.21
N ILE A 21 -17.81 21.04 23.06
CA ILE A 21 -18.24 22.12 23.98
C ILE A 21 -19.60 22.66 23.57
N ASP A 22 -20.29 23.30 24.51
CA ASP A 22 -21.55 24.00 24.20
C ASP A 22 -21.33 25.12 23.19
N ASP A 23 -22.27 25.31 22.27
CA ASP A 23 -22.22 26.36 21.26
C ASP A 23 -22.80 27.68 21.82
N PRO A 24 -21.92 28.66 22.14
CA PRO A 24 -22.37 29.92 22.69
C PRO A 24 -22.91 30.87 21.62
N PHE A 25 -22.82 30.52 20.33
CA PHE A 25 -23.14 31.44 19.23
C PHE A 25 -24.45 31.14 18.53
N SER A 26 -24.90 29.88 18.52
CA SER A 26 -26.08 29.48 17.74
C SER A 26 -27.41 29.87 18.37
N GLY A 27 -27.46 30.18 19.69
CA GLY A 27 -28.67 30.40 20.44
C GLY A 27 -29.62 29.17 20.59
N LYS A 28 -29.18 28.00 20.06
CA LYS A 28 -29.94 26.76 20.16
C LYS A 28 -29.52 25.98 21.41
N SER A 29 -30.49 25.63 22.26
CA SER A 29 -30.22 24.81 23.45
C SER A 29 -29.71 23.43 23.05
N GLY A 30 -28.59 22.99 23.67
CA GLY A 30 -27.95 21.69 23.42
C GLY A 30 -27.08 21.62 22.15
N ALA A 31 -26.96 22.72 21.41
CA ALA A 31 -26.04 22.76 20.28
C ALA A 31 -24.59 22.63 20.73
N LYS A 32 -23.79 21.89 19.97
CA LYS A 32 -22.37 21.63 20.27
C LYS A 32 -21.43 22.19 19.20
N LEU A 33 -20.25 22.62 19.64
CA LEU A 33 -19.10 22.91 18.80
C LEU A 33 -18.05 21.82 19.00
N TYR A 34 -17.43 21.38 17.90
CA TYR A 34 -16.28 20.51 17.97
C TYR A 34 -14.98 21.33 17.94
N ARG A 35 -14.15 21.17 18.94
CA ARG A 35 -12.81 21.79 18.99
C ARG A 35 -11.86 21.00 18.10
N THR A 36 -11.57 21.52 16.92
CA THR A 36 -10.74 20.84 15.91
C THR A 36 -9.29 20.65 16.34
N GLY A 37 -8.80 21.51 17.22
CA GLY A 37 -7.38 21.58 17.60
C GLY A 37 -6.53 22.34 16.59
N ASP A 38 -7.14 22.95 15.58
CA ASP A 38 -6.43 23.77 14.61
C ASP A 38 -6.12 25.15 15.19
N ILE A 39 -4.90 25.63 14.97
CA ILE A 39 -4.46 26.99 15.25
C ILE A 39 -4.62 27.81 13.96
N VAL A 40 -5.43 28.86 14.04
CA VAL A 40 -5.73 29.72 12.91
C VAL A 40 -5.52 31.19 13.27
N LYS A 41 -5.39 32.06 12.27
CA LYS A 41 -5.44 33.50 12.45
C LYS A 41 -6.41 34.14 11.47
N TRP A 42 -7.06 35.20 11.89
CA TRP A 42 -7.84 36.07 11.01
C TRP A 42 -6.90 36.85 10.07
N LEU A 43 -7.28 36.94 8.81
CA LEU A 43 -6.66 37.83 7.85
C LEU A 43 -7.46 39.14 7.75
N PRO A 44 -6.84 40.24 7.22
CA PRO A 44 -7.52 41.54 7.10
C PRO A 44 -8.78 41.52 6.24
N ASP A 45 -8.90 40.60 5.32
CA ASP A 45 -10.07 40.39 4.45
C ASP A 45 -11.22 39.62 5.11
N GLY A 46 -11.07 39.22 6.38
CA GLY A 46 -12.07 38.44 7.12
C GLY A 46 -11.98 36.93 6.88
N SER A 47 -11.00 36.45 6.08
CA SER A 47 -10.76 35.02 5.92
C SER A 47 -9.89 34.46 7.05
N ILE A 48 -9.87 33.13 7.19
CA ILE A 48 -9.10 32.43 8.22
C ILE A 48 -7.90 31.73 7.56
N ALA A 49 -6.70 32.08 8.01
CA ALA A 49 -5.49 31.37 7.62
C ALA A 49 -5.17 30.27 8.64
N PHE A 50 -4.98 29.06 8.16
CA PHE A 50 -4.48 27.94 8.95
C PHE A 50 -2.99 28.12 9.26
N ILE A 51 -2.60 27.98 10.52
CA ILE A 51 -1.21 28.08 10.97
C ILE A 51 -0.64 26.70 11.30
N GLY A 52 -1.43 25.85 11.98
CA GLY A 52 -0.97 24.54 12.44
C GLY A 52 -1.95 23.90 13.40
N ARG A 53 -1.47 22.90 14.15
CA ARG A 53 -2.25 22.20 15.15
C ARG A 53 -1.69 22.38 16.54
N ALA A 54 -2.59 22.46 17.52
CA ALA A 54 -2.23 22.59 18.93
C ALA A 54 -1.68 21.27 19.53
N ASP A 55 -2.10 20.13 18.97
CA ASP A 55 -1.78 18.78 19.45
C ASP A 55 -0.53 18.18 18.81
N GLY A 56 0.17 18.91 17.93
CA GLY A 56 1.40 18.43 17.28
C GLY A 56 1.17 17.40 16.19
N GLN A 57 -0.07 17.06 15.88
CA GLN A 57 -0.40 16.17 14.76
C GLN A 57 0.06 16.77 13.44
N VAL A 58 0.51 15.92 12.54
CA VAL A 58 0.99 16.33 11.22
C VAL A 58 0.24 15.58 10.11
N LYS A 59 0.15 16.20 8.93
CA LYS A 59 -0.28 15.50 7.73
C LYS A 59 0.95 15.06 6.95
N ILE A 60 1.10 13.76 6.73
CA ILE A 60 2.15 13.14 5.94
C ILE A 60 1.48 12.38 4.80
N ARG A 61 1.73 12.78 3.57
CA ARG A 61 1.14 12.15 2.37
C ARG A 61 -0.40 11.98 2.44
N GLY A 62 -1.07 12.96 3.05
CA GLY A 62 -2.53 12.92 3.26
C GLY A 62 -3.01 12.21 4.53
N PHE A 63 -2.17 11.39 5.15
CA PHE A 63 -2.46 10.70 6.41
C PHE A 63 -2.27 11.62 7.61
N ARG A 64 -3.15 11.45 8.61
CA ARG A 64 -3.03 12.14 9.90
C ARG A 64 -2.14 11.31 10.81
N VAL A 65 -0.99 11.84 11.20
CA VAL A 65 0.04 11.15 11.98
C VAL A 65 0.22 11.83 13.33
N GLU A 66 0.16 11.03 14.38
CA GLU A 66 0.50 11.39 15.75
C GLU A 66 1.99 11.11 15.99
N LEU A 67 2.81 12.17 16.08
CA LEU A 67 4.26 11.99 16.32
C LEU A 67 4.55 11.25 17.64
N GLY A 68 3.72 11.50 18.67
CA GLY A 68 3.82 10.83 19.97
C GLY A 68 3.56 9.33 19.92
N GLU A 69 2.75 8.85 18.97
CA GLU A 69 2.52 7.43 18.79
C GLU A 69 3.79 6.71 18.28
N ILE A 70 4.52 7.36 17.37
CA ILE A 70 5.80 6.86 16.88
C ILE A 70 6.85 6.87 18.00
N GLU A 71 6.90 7.94 18.79
CA GLU A 71 7.79 8.04 19.96
C GLU A 71 7.46 6.96 21.00
N ASN A 72 6.18 6.71 21.25
CA ASN A 72 5.72 5.68 22.18
C ASN A 72 6.05 4.27 21.73
N ALA A 73 5.98 4.00 20.42
CA ALA A 73 6.35 2.70 19.87
C ALA A 73 7.81 2.32 20.15
N LEU A 74 8.68 3.31 20.40
CA LEU A 74 10.09 3.10 20.76
C LEU A 74 10.35 2.94 22.26
N ASN A 75 9.34 3.04 23.13
CA ASN A 75 9.54 2.92 24.58
C ASN A 75 10.09 1.57 25.00
N ASP A 76 9.72 0.52 24.30
CA ASP A 76 10.09 -0.87 24.62
C ASP A 76 11.39 -1.31 23.91
N LEU A 77 12.03 -0.44 23.12
CA LEU A 77 13.23 -0.82 22.39
C LEU A 77 14.48 -0.67 23.28
N PRO A 78 15.16 -1.78 23.64
CA PRO A 78 16.40 -1.72 24.40
C PRO A 78 17.48 -0.94 23.64
N GLY A 79 18.26 -0.14 24.36
CA GLY A 79 19.38 0.62 23.79
C GLY A 79 19.02 2.06 23.39
N VAL A 80 17.76 2.46 23.47
CA VAL A 80 17.29 3.85 23.27
C VAL A 80 17.04 4.49 24.64
N LYS A 81 17.80 5.54 24.97
CA LYS A 81 17.65 6.32 26.21
C LYS A 81 16.59 7.42 26.04
N ASP A 82 16.65 8.13 24.94
CA ASP A 82 15.75 9.25 24.65
C ASP A 82 15.45 9.32 23.14
N LYS A 83 14.34 9.96 22.77
CA LYS A 83 13.89 10.01 21.38
C LYS A 83 13.01 11.21 21.11
N VAL A 84 13.00 11.65 19.86
CA VAL A 84 12.04 12.64 19.36
C VAL A 84 11.76 12.38 17.87
N VAL A 85 10.51 12.49 17.48
CA VAL A 85 10.08 12.40 16.09
C VAL A 85 9.56 13.77 15.63
N VAL A 86 9.98 14.19 14.45
CA VAL A 86 9.56 15.46 13.87
C VAL A 86 9.13 15.28 12.42
N ALA A 87 8.18 16.09 11.96
CA ALA A 87 7.89 16.25 10.55
C ALA A 87 8.69 17.41 9.99
N ARG A 88 9.53 17.14 9.00
CA ARG A 88 10.44 18.13 8.37
C ARG A 88 10.18 18.26 6.88
N GLN A 89 10.53 19.41 6.36
CA GLN A 89 10.56 19.69 4.93
C GLN A 89 11.88 20.38 4.61
N ASP A 90 12.90 19.59 4.30
CA ASP A 90 14.28 20.08 4.11
C ASP A 90 14.60 20.42 2.63
N GLY A 91 13.57 20.63 1.81
CA GLY A 91 13.70 20.98 0.39
C GLY A 91 12.34 21.07 -0.31
N PRO A 92 12.34 21.24 -1.64
CA PRO A 92 11.11 21.16 -2.41
C PRO A 92 10.57 19.72 -2.35
N GLY A 93 9.34 19.54 -1.86
CA GLY A 93 8.70 18.25 -1.69
C GLY A 93 7.74 18.21 -0.51
N GLU A 94 7.22 17.05 -0.20
CA GLU A 94 6.32 16.84 0.94
C GLU A 94 7.09 16.73 2.26
N LYS A 95 6.37 17.00 3.37
CA LYS A 95 6.90 16.77 4.71
C LYS A 95 7.22 15.29 4.91
N GLN A 96 8.38 15.00 5.51
CA GLN A 96 8.84 13.66 5.85
C GLN A 96 9.02 13.52 7.35
N LEU A 97 8.85 12.30 7.86
CA LEU A 97 9.10 11.98 9.26
C LEU A 97 10.60 11.73 9.47
N ALA A 98 11.15 12.32 10.53
CA ALA A 98 12.52 12.09 10.98
C ALA A 98 12.53 11.67 12.45
N CYS A 99 13.22 10.59 12.77
CA CYS A 99 13.38 10.03 14.10
C CYS A 99 14.82 10.28 14.60
N TYR A 100 14.93 10.89 15.75
CA TYR A 100 16.19 11.13 16.45
C TYR A 100 16.18 10.31 17.73
N VAL A 101 17.25 9.57 17.98
CA VAL A 101 17.39 8.74 19.18
C VAL A 101 18.69 9.08 19.89
N VAL A 102 18.67 9.00 21.21
CA VAL A 102 19.86 9.04 22.06
C VAL A 102 20.12 7.61 22.53
N PRO A 103 21.27 7.01 22.22
CA PRO A 103 21.59 5.67 22.68
C PRO A 103 21.81 5.62 24.18
N SER A 104 21.41 4.50 24.81
CA SER A 104 21.70 4.24 26.23
C SER A 104 23.21 4.06 26.49
N ASP A 105 23.94 3.58 25.50
CA ASP A 105 25.41 3.45 25.50
C ASP A 105 26.00 4.53 24.58
N PRO A 106 26.74 5.51 25.11
CA PRO A 106 27.35 6.56 24.32
C PRO A 106 28.30 6.05 23.22
N GLY A 107 28.90 4.88 23.41
CA GLY A 107 29.76 4.24 22.41
C GLY A 107 29.01 3.78 21.15
N LYS A 108 27.69 3.73 21.18
CA LYS A 108 26.83 3.38 20.05
C LYS A 108 26.26 4.58 19.30
N THR A 109 26.67 5.79 19.65
CA THR A 109 26.28 7.01 18.93
C THR A 109 26.87 6.94 17.51
N GLY A 110 25.99 6.93 16.51
CA GLY A 110 26.40 6.82 15.09
C GLY A 110 26.64 5.40 14.57
N THR A 111 26.35 4.36 15.35
CA THR A 111 26.44 2.99 14.84
C THR A 111 25.23 2.65 13.95
N PRO A 112 25.43 2.09 12.76
CA PRO A 112 24.34 1.67 11.86
C PRO A 112 23.38 0.68 12.51
N ASP A 113 23.88 -0.20 13.36
CA ASP A 113 23.10 -1.28 13.99
C ASP A 113 21.95 -0.76 14.86
N LEU A 114 22.18 0.29 15.67
CA LEU A 114 21.12 0.87 16.49
C LEU A 114 20.01 1.46 15.64
N LEU A 115 20.35 2.22 14.61
CA LEU A 115 19.36 2.89 13.76
C LEU A 115 18.60 1.87 12.91
N ASN A 116 19.24 0.79 12.46
CA ASN A 116 18.57 -0.32 11.82
C ASN A 116 17.60 -1.01 12.78
N ALA A 117 18.01 -1.28 14.02
CA ALA A 117 17.14 -1.87 15.03
C ALA A 117 15.91 -0.96 15.32
N VAL A 118 16.11 0.38 15.41
CA VAL A 118 15.03 1.36 15.56
C VAL A 118 14.07 1.27 14.38
N ARG A 119 14.58 1.27 13.15
CA ARG A 119 13.77 1.19 11.93
C ARG A 119 12.95 -0.09 11.85
N GLU A 120 13.58 -1.24 12.04
CA GLU A 120 12.90 -2.55 11.99
C GLU A 120 11.87 -2.68 13.12
N HIS A 121 12.17 -2.17 14.32
CA HIS A 121 11.21 -2.16 15.41
C HIS A 121 9.97 -1.31 15.11
N LEU A 122 10.15 -0.12 14.52
CA LEU A 122 9.03 0.73 14.10
C LEU A 122 8.26 0.10 12.94
N ARG A 123 8.92 -0.54 11.97
CA ARG A 123 8.27 -1.28 10.88
C ARG A 123 7.39 -2.42 11.40
N GLY A 124 7.82 -3.11 12.45
CA GLY A 124 7.03 -4.18 13.06
C GLY A 124 5.84 -3.72 13.90
N LYS A 125 5.76 -2.42 14.25
CA LYS A 125 4.71 -1.89 15.13
C LYS A 125 3.77 -0.87 14.49
N LEU A 126 4.21 -0.19 13.42
CA LEU A 126 3.51 0.97 12.87
C LEU A 126 3.20 0.77 11.39
N PRO A 127 2.09 1.34 10.90
CA PRO A 127 1.79 1.43 9.47
C PRO A 127 2.91 2.15 8.72
N ALA A 128 3.15 1.78 7.46
CA ALA A 128 4.26 2.29 6.64
C ALA A 128 4.31 3.84 6.55
N TYR A 129 3.15 4.51 6.50
CA TYR A 129 3.08 5.98 6.46
C TYR A 129 3.52 6.67 7.76
N MET A 130 3.60 5.93 8.89
CA MET A 130 4.09 6.41 10.19
C MET A 130 5.56 6.07 10.44
N VAL A 131 6.17 5.21 9.63
CA VAL A 131 7.59 4.86 9.75
C VAL A 131 8.43 6.01 9.23
N PRO A 132 9.33 6.60 10.04
CA PRO A 132 10.19 7.67 9.59
C PRO A 132 11.08 7.25 8.43
N THR A 133 11.32 8.18 7.51
CA THR A 133 12.27 7.97 6.39
C THR A 133 13.67 8.44 6.72
N GLY A 134 13.81 9.31 7.75
CA GLY A 134 15.10 9.80 8.22
C GLY A 134 15.35 9.36 9.66
N TYR A 135 16.56 8.89 9.94
CA TYR A 135 16.98 8.48 11.28
C TYR A 135 18.31 9.13 11.66
N ALA A 136 18.47 9.46 12.95
CA ALA A 136 19.70 9.99 13.48
C ALA A 136 19.94 9.55 14.92
N ALA A 137 21.17 9.15 15.26
CA ALA A 137 21.60 8.98 16.63
C ALA A 137 22.39 10.21 17.08
N LEU A 138 21.97 10.81 18.16
CA LEU A 138 22.59 11.98 18.76
C LEU A 138 23.16 11.61 20.13
N PRO A 139 24.26 12.24 20.57
CA PRO A 139 24.77 12.06 21.92
C PRO A 139 23.78 12.57 22.99
N GLU A 140 23.04 13.62 22.66
CA GLU A 140 21.96 14.19 23.47
C GLU A 140 20.97 14.95 22.59
N LEU A 141 19.72 15.10 23.04
CA LEU A 141 18.75 15.95 22.34
C LEU A 141 19.03 17.44 22.69
N PRO A 142 19.01 18.34 21.70
CA PRO A 142 19.12 19.77 21.97
C PRO A 142 17.92 20.27 22.75
N LEU A 143 18.13 20.99 23.81
CA LEU A 143 17.10 21.54 24.68
C LEU A 143 17.03 23.07 24.57
N THR A 144 15.82 23.60 24.65
CA THR A 144 15.58 25.05 24.85
C THR A 144 15.94 25.46 26.26
N ALA A 145 16.04 26.79 26.53
CA ALA A 145 16.28 27.33 27.87
C ALA A 145 15.28 26.83 28.94
N ASN A 146 14.09 26.38 28.51
CA ASN A 146 13.05 25.87 29.39
C ASN A 146 13.08 24.34 29.53
N GLY A 147 14.14 23.67 29.09
CA GLY A 147 14.30 22.19 29.19
C GLY A 147 13.46 21.37 28.22
N LYS A 148 12.78 21.97 27.24
CA LYS A 148 12.04 21.25 26.20
C LYS A 148 12.95 20.98 24.99
N VAL A 149 12.72 19.90 24.27
CA VAL A 149 13.46 19.57 23.03
C VAL A 149 13.36 20.74 22.03
N ASP A 150 14.50 21.26 21.62
CA ASP A 150 14.59 22.26 20.57
C ASP A 150 14.56 21.58 19.19
N ARG A 151 13.36 21.42 18.65
CA ARG A 151 13.14 20.77 17.35
C ARG A 151 13.79 21.52 16.18
N ARG A 152 14.13 22.81 16.33
CA ARG A 152 14.79 23.62 15.31
C ARG A 152 16.29 23.39 15.26
N ALA A 153 16.87 23.06 16.39
CA ALA A 153 18.30 22.76 16.51
C ALA A 153 18.65 21.33 16.10
N LEU A 154 17.64 20.47 15.81
CA LEU A 154 17.91 19.12 15.31
C LEU A 154 18.58 19.16 13.93
N PRO A 155 19.65 18.39 13.70
CA PRO A 155 20.35 18.35 12.41
C PRO A 155 19.46 17.79 11.31
N ALA A 156 19.76 18.12 10.06
CA ALA A 156 19.04 17.55 8.93
C ALA A 156 19.29 16.03 8.84
N PRO A 157 18.25 15.19 8.74
CA PRO A 157 18.41 13.72 8.76
C PRO A 157 19.23 13.20 7.57
N ARG A 158 19.38 13.96 6.48
CA ARG A 158 20.19 13.59 5.32
C ARG A 158 21.67 13.33 5.63
N ALA A 159 22.25 14.08 6.59
CA ALA A 159 23.65 13.92 6.98
C ALA A 159 23.93 12.59 7.70
N LEU A 160 22.89 11.90 8.16
CA LEU A 160 23.01 10.73 9.04
C LEU A 160 22.46 9.44 8.40
N THR A 161 21.62 9.54 7.37
CA THR A 161 21.18 8.38 6.58
C THR A 161 22.33 7.73 5.79
N ASN A 162 23.34 8.50 5.42
CA ASN A 162 24.53 7.97 4.73
C ASN A 162 25.37 7.05 5.62
N ALA A 163 25.32 7.22 6.95
CA ALA A 163 26.02 6.34 7.89
C ALA A 163 25.38 4.95 8.05
N LEU A 164 24.13 4.78 7.59
CA LEU A 164 23.41 3.50 7.64
C LEU A 164 23.72 2.56 6.45
N LYS A 165 24.43 3.06 5.42
CA LYS A 165 24.71 2.31 4.20
C LYS A 165 26.10 1.66 4.27
N ALA A 166 26.23 0.58 5.04
CA ALA A 166 27.44 -0.24 5.05
C ALA A 166 27.77 -0.85 3.66
N ASP A 167 26.75 -0.98 2.79
CA ASP A 167 26.84 -1.59 1.45
C ASP A 167 26.48 -0.60 0.32
N HIS A 168 26.69 0.70 0.49
CA HIS A 168 26.42 1.66 -0.57
C HIS A 168 27.38 1.47 -1.74
N VAL A 169 26.86 0.99 -2.85
CA VAL A 169 27.58 0.90 -4.13
C VAL A 169 27.05 1.96 -5.07
N ALA A 170 27.91 2.91 -5.46
CA ALA A 170 27.54 3.97 -6.39
C ALA A 170 27.23 3.42 -7.78
N PRO A 171 26.41 4.13 -8.60
CA PRO A 171 26.13 3.75 -9.98
C PRO A 171 27.41 3.54 -10.83
N ARG A 172 27.51 2.40 -11.48
CA ARG A 172 28.73 1.92 -12.18
C ARG A 172 28.76 2.32 -13.65
N ASN A 173 27.58 2.50 -14.28
CA ASN A 173 27.44 2.78 -15.70
C ASN A 173 26.40 3.90 -15.96
N ASP A 174 26.25 4.32 -17.23
CA ASP A 174 25.36 5.44 -17.60
C ASP A 174 23.89 5.15 -17.35
N ILE A 175 23.46 3.89 -17.49
CA ILE A 175 22.06 3.49 -17.20
C ILE A 175 21.79 3.57 -15.72
N GLU A 176 22.66 3.00 -14.89
CA GLU A 176 22.52 3.06 -13.43
C GLU A 176 22.54 4.52 -12.92
N ARG A 177 23.41 5.38 -13.49
CA ARG A 177 23.45 6.82 -13.15
C ARG A 177 22.14 7.51 -13.51
N ALA A 178 21.63 7.29 -14.71
CA ALA A 178 20.37 7.89 -15.14
C ALA A 178 19.18 7.39 -14.31
N LEU A 179 19.14 6.12 -13.93
CA LEU A 179 18.12 5.56 -13.01
C LEU A 179 18.23 6.19 -11.61
N ALA A 180 19.44 6.33 -11.06
CA ALA A 180 19.66 6.97 -9.76
C ALA A 180 19.19 8.43 -9.77
N GLU A 181 19.42 9.18 -10.84
CA GLU A 181 18.91 10.53 -11.02
C GLU A 181 17.37 10.58 -11.05
N ILE A 182 16.74 9.65 -11.80
CA ILE A 182 15.26 9.56 -11.88
C ILE A 182 14.68 9.20 -10.51
N TRP A 183 15.23 8.19 -9.85
CA TRP A 183 14.80 7.79 -8.51
C TRP A 183 14.97 8.92 -7.51
N GLY A 184 16.13 9.59 -7.53
CA GLY A 184 16.43 10.72 -6.64
C GLY A 184 15.42 11.84 -6.75
N LYS A 185 14.99 12.17 -7.98
CA LYS A 185 13.95 13.18 -8.23
C LYS A 185 12.59 12.77 -7.70
N LEU A 186 12.20 11.50 -7.92
CA LEU A 186 10.87 11.01 -7.56
C LEU A 186 10.74 10.74 -6.05
N LEU A 187 11.79 10.17 -5.43
CA LEU A 187 11.82 9.82 -4.02
C LEU A 187 12.33 10.97 -3.13
N ASN A 188 12.70 12.12 -3.76
CA ASN A 188 13.29 13.26 -3.09
C ASN A 188 14.46 12.88 -2.16
N THR A 189 15.32 12.02 -2.64
CA THR A 189 16.53 11.55 -1.94
C THR A 189 17.76 11.70 -2.82
N SER A 190 18.91 11.92 -2.22
CA SER A 190 20.20 11.95 -2.88
C SER A 190 21.02 10.75 -2.46
N ASP A 191 22.04 10.39 -3.24
CA ASP A 191 22.98 9.34 -2.90
C ASP A 191 22.31 7.95 -2.77
N ILE A 192 21.67 7.52 -3.87
CA ILE A 192 21.04 6.22 -3.98
C ILE A 192 22.08 5.20 -4.44
N GLY A 193 22.28 4.13 -3.64
CA GLY A 193 23.08 2.98 -4.03
C GLY A 193 22.34 2.06 -5.01
N ILE A 194 23.10 1.34 -5.84
CA ILE A 194 22.50 0.44 -6.84
C ILE A 194 21.77 -0.76 -6.25
N HIS A 195 22.00 -1.06 -4.98
CA HIS A 195 21.34 -2.14 -4.23
C HIS A 195 20.23 -1.64 -3.30
N ASP A 196 20.00 -0.32 -3.25
CA ASP A 196 18.87 0.23 -2.49
C ASP A 196 17.57 -0.21 -3.13
N ASP A 197 16.63 -0.69 -2.32
CA ASP A 197 15.28 -1.08 -2.76
C ASP A 197 14.38 0.15 -2.92
N PHE A 198 13.69 0.25 -4.06
CA PHE A 198 12.81 1.35 -4.40
C PHE A 198 11.71 1.58 -3.34
N PHE A 199 11.11 0.50 -2.87
CA PHE A 199 10.00 0.56 -1.91
C PHE A 199 10.50 0.93 -0.52
N ASP A 200 11.69 0.42 -0.14
CA ASP A 200 12.35 0.78 1.11
C ASP A 200 12.77 2.26 1.18
N LEU A 201 13.05 2.86 0.03
CA LEU A 201 13.30 4.29 -0.09
C LEU A 201 12.03 5.15 -0.05
N GLY A 202 10.85 4.52 0.12
CA GLY A 202 9.55 5.20 0.18
C GLY A 202 8.82 5.25 -1.17
N GLY A 203 9.28 4.47 -2.15
CA GLY A 203 8.57 4.24 -3.40
C GLY A 203 7.25 3.50 -3.16
N HIS A 204 6.27 3.75 -4.01
CA HIS A 204 4.99 3.04 -4.04
C HIS A 204 4.43 3.05 -5.46
N SER A 205 3.36 2.30 -5.71
CA SER A 205 2.83 2.09 -7.07
C SER A 205 2.62 3.37 -7.86
N LEU A 206 2.13 4.46 -7.24
CA LEU A 206 1.92 5.73 -7.95
C LEU A 206 3.24 6.37 -8.39
N ILE A 207 4.26 6.37 -7.51
CA ILE A 207 5.61 6.84 -7.87
C ILE A 207 6.25 5.89 -8.88
N GLY A 208 6.01 4.58 -8.76
CA GLY A 208 6.46 3.57 -9.72
C GLY A 208 5.95 3.83 -11.14
N ILE A 209 4.68 4.20 -11.30
CA ILE A 209 4.11 4.58 -12.59
C ILE A 209 4.82 5.83 -13.16
N GLN A 210 5.12 6.83 -12.32
CA GLN A 210 5.87 8.02 -12.76
C GLN A 210 7.31 7.66 -13.17
N LEU A 211 7.96 6.78 -12.39
CA LEU A 211 9.27 6.25 -12.70
C LEU A 211 9.29 5.60 -14.09
N LEU A 212 8.35 4.70 -14.37
CA LEU A 212 8.26 4.01 -15.67
C LEU A 212 8.03 4.98 -16.82
N GLY A 213 7.22 6.03 -16.61
CA GLY A 213 7.03 7.11 -17.60
C GLY A 213 8.32 7.87 -17.89
N MET A 214 9.15 8.17 -16.89
CA MET A 214 10.45 8.82 -17.07
C MET A 214 11.47 7.88 -17.70
N VAL A 215 11.45 6.59 -17.37
CA VAL A 215 12.27 5.55 -17.99
C VAL A 215 11.92 5.40 -19.47
N GLU A 216 10.63 5.36 -19.82
CA GLU A 216 10.17 5.31 -21.21
C GLU A 216 10.68 6.52 -22.01
N GLN A 217 10.59 7.72 -21.45
CA GLN A 217 11.09 8.94 -22.10
C GLN A 217 12.62 8.94 -22.25
N ARG A 218 13.37 8.45 -21.26
CA ARG A 218 14.83 8.53 -21.21
C ARG A 218 15.52 7.45 -22.04
N PHE A 219 14.93 6.23 -22.04
CA PHE A 219 15.55 5.03 -22.65
C PHE A 219 14.79 4.50 -23.86
N ASN A 220 13.63 5.11 -24.21
CA ASN A 220 12.72 4.63 -25.25
C ASN A 220 12.29 3.15 -25.05
N ARG A 221 12.14 2.74 -23.79
CA ARG A 221 11.78 1.37 -23.36
C ARG A 221 10.54 1.44 -22.48
N THR A 222 9.49 0.78 -22.89
CA THR A 222 8.26 0.66 -22.08
C THR A 222 8.34 -0.62 -21.25
N LEU A 223 8.37 -0.46 -19.93
CA LEU A 223 8.31 -1.56 -18.99
C LEU A 223 6.95 -1.57 -18.26
N PRO A 224 6.37 -2.73 -17.97
CA PRO A 224 5.18 -2.83 -17.14
C PRO A 224 5.54 -2.56 -15.66
N LEU A 225 4.54 -2.20 -14.84
CA LEU A 225 4.77 -1.93 -13.41
C LEU A 225 5.36 -3.15 -12.68
N LYS A 226 4.97 -4.36 -13.08
CA LYS A 226 5.53 -5.61 -12.54
C LYS A 226 7.06 -5.67 -12.59
N ALA A 227 7.70 -5.06 -13.59
CA ALA A 227 9.16 -5.05 -13.71
C ALA A 227 9.84 -4.39 -12.51
N LEU A 228 9.19 -3.41 -11.87
CA LEU A 228 9.71 -2.76 -10.67
C LEU A 228 9.62 -3.66 -9.44
N PHE A 229 8.59 -4.51 -9.36
CA PHE A 229 8.45 -5.51 -8.29
C PHE A 229 9.44 -6.69 -8.47
N GLU A 230 9.67 -7.12 -9.70
CA GLU A 230 10.66 -8.15 -10.03
C GLU A 230 12.10 -7.68 -9.82
N ALA A 231 12.36 -6.40 -10.06
CA ALA A 231 13.68 -5.77 -10.02
C ALA A 231 13.65 -4.44 -9.23
N PRO A 232 13.43 -4.50 -7.91
CA PRO A 232 13.20 -3.30 -7.10
C PRO A 232 14.47 -2.51 -6.77
N THR A 233 15.65 -2.90 -7.28
CA THR A 233 16.92 -2.19 -7.11
C THR A 233 17.44 -1.64 -8.44
N ILE A 234 18.20 -0.55 -8.40
CA ILE A 234 18.79 0.04 -9.62
C ILE A 234 19.60 -0.98 -10.42
N ALA A 235 20.40 -1.82 -9.75
CA ALA A 235 21.22 -2.82 -10.42
C ALA A 235 20.36 -3.84 -11.19
N ARG A 236 19.31 -4.37 -10.56
CA ARG A 236 18.39 -5.34 -11.18
C ARG A 236 17.55 -4.67 -12.27
N PHE A 237 17.06 -3.47 -12.01
CA PHE A 237 16.23 -2.73 -12.97
C PHE A 237 17.01 -2.31 -14.23
N ALA A 238 18.29 -1.92 -14.07
CA ALA A 238 19.19 -1.63 -15.18
C ALA A 238 19.44 -2.86 -16.07
N ALA A 239 19.52 -4.05 -15.48
CA ALA A 239 19.65 -5.29 -16.24
C ALA A 239 18.47 -5.52 -17.19
N LEU A 240 17.24 -5.24 -16.75
CA LEU A 240 16.04 -5.33 -17.61
C LEU A 240 16.08 -4.36 -18.80
N LEU A 241 16.78 -3.23 -18.68
CA LEU A 241 16.97 -2.29 -19.77
C LEU A 241 18.03 -2.74 -20.79
N HIS A 242 18.93 -3.63 -20.40
CA HIS A 242 19.94 -4.22 -21.29
C HIS A 242 19.44 -5.43 -22.07
N GLU A 243 18.50 -6.21 -21.51
CA GLU A 243 17.99 -7.41 -22.15
C GLU A 243 17.09 -7.08 -23.33
N GLU A 244 17.50 -7.44 -24.53
CA GLU A 244 16.63 -7.44 -25.70
C GLU A 244 15.76 -8.70 -25.68
N GLY A 245 14.52 -8.58 -25.17
CA GLY A 245 13.43 -9.47 -25.58
C GLY A 245 13.36 -10.89 -25.01
N SER A 246 14.00 -11.22 -23.89
CA SER A 246 13.98 -12.59 -23.33
C SER A 246 13.36 -12.70 -21.93
N GLY A 247 12.25 -12.03 -21.67
CA GLY A 247 11.38 -12.36 -20.53
C GLY A 247 10.40 -13.48 -20.91
N PRO A 248 9.86 -14.26 -19.95
CA PRO A 248 8.81 -15.22 -20.24
C PRO A 248 7.64 -14.54 -20.94
N ALA A 249 6.99 -15.24 -21.87
CA ALA A 249 5.94 -14.74 -22.76
C ALA A 249 4.64 -14.32 -22.04
N TRP A 250 4.65 -14.22 -20.72
CA TRP A 250 3.51 -13.86 -19.88
C TRP A 250 3.37 -12.35 -19.76
N LYS A 251 2.24 -11.83 -20.20
CA LYS A 251 1.99 -10.38 -20.13
C LYS A 251 1.66 -9.92 -18.71
N ASN A 252 0.93 -10.73 -17.94
CA ASN A 252 0.38 -10.35 -16.64
C ASN A 252 0.93 -11.17 -15.47
N LEU A 253 1.35 -12.43 -15.70
CA LEU A 253 1.93 -13.28 -14.67
C LEU A 253 3.39 -12.91 -14.40
N SER A 254 3.76 -12.90 -13.12
CA SER A 254 5.15 -12.79 -12.65
C SER A 254 5.42 -13.81 -11.56
N VAL A 255 6.58 -14.44 -11.59
CA VAL A 255 7.08 -15.33 -10.54
C VAL A 255 7.98 -14.50 -9.64
N ILE A 256 7.42 -14.00 -8.52
CA ILE A 256 8.13 -13.10 -7.62
C ILE A 256 9.14 -13.86 -6.76
N GLN A 257 8.72 -15.02 -6.23
CA GLN A 257 9.55 -15.95 -5.47
C GLN A 257 9.43 -17.33 -6.09
N PRO A 258 10.45 -17.77 -6.87
CA PRO A 258 10.41 -19.08 -7.52
C PRO A 258 10.79 -20.23 -6.60
N GLU A 259 11.52 -19.96 -5.52
CA GLU A 259 12.11 -20.96 -4.64
C GLU A 259 11.07 -21.66 -3.78
N GLY A 260 11.32 -22.96 -3.52
CA GLY A 260 10.55 -23.79 -2.61
C GLY A 260 9.77 -24.91 -3.29
N ASP A 261 9.49 -25.97 -2.53
CA ASP A 261 8.82 -27.20 -3.01
C ASP A 261 7.32 -27.20 -2.72
N ASP A 262 6.84 -26.28 -1.90
CA ASP A 262 5.42 -26.13 -1.54
C ASP A 262 4.59 -25.65 -2.75
N ALA A 263 3.27 -25.91 -2.72
CA ALA A 263 2.36 -25.33 -3.70
C ALA A 263 2.40 -23.79 -3.66
N PRO A 264 2.57 -23.10 -4.81
CA PRO A 264 2.68 -21.65 -4.84
C PRO A 264 1.39 -20.97 -4.41
N ILE A 265 1.51 -19.84 -3.72
CA ILE A 265 0.41 -18.89 -3.57
C ILE A 265 0.38 -18.01 -4.82
N ILE A 266 -0.80 -17.92 -5.43
CA ILE A 266 -1.06 -17.17 -6.65
C ILE A 266 -1.92 -15.97 -6.29
N CYS A 267 -1.34 -14.77 -6.33
CA CYS A 267 -2.01 -13.52 -5.94
C CYS A 267 -2.49 -12.76 -7.18
N VAL A 268 -3.76 -12.43 -7.21
CA VAL A 268 -4.36 -11.66 -8.31
C VAL A 268 -4.51 -10.21 -7.91
N HIS A 269 -3.98 -9.30 -8.73
CA HIS A 269 -3.95 -7.85 -8.51
C HIS A 269 -3.40 -7.47 -7.12
N GLY A 270 -2.26 -8.03 -6.81
CA GLY A 270 -1.58 -7.80 -5.55
C GLY A 270 -0.32 -6.95 -5.71
N ASP A 271 -0.35 -5.84 -6.45
CA ASP A 271 0.83 -5.03 -6.78
C ASP A 271 1.70 -4.73 -5.55
N GLU A 272 1.14 -4.09 -4.54
CA GLU A 272 1.85 -3.85 -3.26
C GLU A 272 1.99 -5.13 -2.43
N ALA A 273 0.97 -5.99 -2.42
CA ALA A 273 1.01 -7.28 -1.73
C ALA A 273 2.15 -8.17 -2.26
N SER A 274 2.47 -8.10 -3.56
CA SER A 274 3.55 -8.86 -4.19
C SER A 274 4.93 -8.50 -3.68
N HIS A 275 5.11 -7.30 -3.12
CA HIS A 275 6.35 -6.89 -2.50
C HIS A 275 6.47 -7.36 -1.04
N HIS A 276 5.36 -7.33 -0.30
CA HIS A 276 5.37 -7.58 1.13
C HIS A 276 5.07 -9.04 1.52
N LEU A 277 4.05 -9.66 0.90
CA LEU A 277 3.61 -11.02 1.24
C LEU A 277 4.72 -12.08 1.17
N PRO A 278 5.54 -12.15 0.11
CA PRO A 278 6.59 -13.17 0.01
C PRO A 278 7.57 -13.15 1.18
N LYS A 279 7.90 -11.97 1.70
CA LYS A 279 8.82 -11.80 2.84
C LYS A 279 8.36 -12.55 4.10
N HIS A 280 7.05 -12.74 4.27
CA HIS A 280 6.43 -13.38 5.44
C HIS A 280 5.94 -14.81 5.17
N LEU A 281 5.84 -15.24 3.91
CA LEU A 281 5.42 -16.61 3.57
C LEU A 281 6.52 -17.66 3.81
N GLY A 282 7.78 -17.22 3.91
CA GLY A 282 8.93 -18.07 4.09
C GLY A 282 9.52 -18.56 2.76
N ALA A 283 10.74 -19.10 2.79
CA ALA A 283 11.50 -19.46 1.59
C ALA A 283 11.05 -20.77 0.92
N THR A 284 10.18 -21.57 1.59
CA THR A 284 9.74 -22.88 1.07
C THR A 284 8.52 -22.78 0.16
N ARG A 285 7.85 -21.62 0.10
CA ARG A 285 6.61 -21.45 -0.66
C ARG A 285 6.79 -20.45 -1.79
N PRO A 286 6.73 -20.89 -3.04
CA PRO A 286 6.78 -20.00 -4.19
C PRO A 286 5.60 -19.02 -4.19
N PHE A 287 5.82 -17.83 -4.75
CA PHE A 287 4.82 -16.78 -4.85
C PHE A 287 4.72 -16.25 -6.28
N TYR A 288 3.53 -16.35 -6.86
CA TYR A 288 3.21 -15.88 -8.19
C TYR A 288 2.22 -14.72 -8.10
N ALA A 289 2.38 -13.71 -8.94
CA ALA A 289 1.50 -12.55 -8.95
C ALA A 289 0.98 -12.23 -10.34
N PHE A 290 -0.31 -11.90 -10.43
CA PHE A 290 -0.92 -11.32 -11.62
C PHE A 290 -1.07 -9.81 -11.44
N PHE A 291 -0.59 -9.07 -12.41
CA PHE A 291 -0.67 -7.62 -12.48
C PHE A 291 -1.78 -7.17 -13.44
N HIS A 292 -2.16 -5.90 -13.33
CA HIS A 292 -3.23 -5.34 -14.14
C HIS A 292 -2.89 -5.30 -15.63
N GLN A 293 -3.89 -5.48 -16.48
CA GLN A 293 -3.75 -5.20 -17.90
C GLN A 293 -3.70 -3.69 -18.13
N GLY A 294 -2.97 -3.23 -19.15
CA GLY A 294 -2.94 -1.82 -19.56
C GLY A 294 -2.04 -0.91 -18.72
N GLU A 295 -1.25 -1.44 -17.78
CA GLU A 295 -0.29 -0.66 -17.00
C GLU A 295 0.79 0.00 -17.85
N ASP A 296 1.18 -0.63 -18.94
CA ASP A 296 2.09 -0.08 -19.95
C ASP A 296 1.41 0.93 -20.89
N GLY A 297 0.12 1.23 -20.66
CA GLY A 297 -0.71 2.07 -21.48
C GLY A 297 -1.28 1.40 -22.73
N SER A 298 -1.01 0.13 -22.97
CA SER A 298 -1.59 -0.63 -24.07
C SER A 298 -3.11 -0.82 -23.91
N ARG A 299 -3.76 -1.24 -24.97
CA ARG A 299 -5.17 -1.58 -24.91
C ARG A 299 -5.40 -2.77 -23.99
N ILE A 300 -6.35 -2.66 -23.05
CA ILE A 300 -6.86 -3.79 -22.29
C ILE A 300 -7.58 -4.72 -23.27
N GLU A 301 -7.10 -5.95 -23.39
CA GLU A 301 -7.62 -6.95 -24.34
C GLU A 301 -8.85 -7.66 -23.80
N HIS A 302 -8.91 -7.84 -22.48
CA HIS A 302 -9.99 -8.55 -21.78
C HIS A 302 -10.66 -7.60 -20.80
N ASP A 303 -11.93 -7.29 -21.02
CA ASP A 303 -12.70 -6.28 -20.30
C ASP A 303 -13.92 -6.83 -19.53
N SER A 304 -14.02 -8.17 -19.44
CA SER A 304 -14.96 -8.87 -18.55
C SER A 304 -14.21 -9.72 -17.53
N VAL A 305 -14.80 -9.94 -16.36
CA VAL A 305 -14.21 -10.74 -15.27
C VAL A 305 -13.87 -12.14 -15.75
N GLU A 306 -14.79 -12.75 -16.53
CA GLU A 306 -14.63 -14.11 -17.09
C GLU A 306 -13.47 -14.19 -18.07
N ALA A 307 -13.31 -13.20 -18.94
CA ALA A 307 -12.24 -13.16 -19.93
C ALA A 307 -10.88 -12.89 -19.29
N ILE A 308 -10.83 -12.01 -18.27
CA ILE A 308 -9.62 -11.74 -17.48
C ILE A 308 -9.19 -13.04 -16.77
N ALA A 309 -10.11 -13.71 -16.09
CA ALA A 309 -9.84 -14.97 -15.40
C ALA A 309 -9.35 -16.07 -16.36
N ALA A 310 -9.98 -16.23 -17.51
CA ALA A 310 -9.57 -17.21 -18.53
C ALA A 310 -8.16 -16.90 -19.06
N ARG A 311 -7.83 -15.63 -19.30
CA ARG A 311 -6.49 -15.21 -19.71
C ARG A 311 -5.45 -15.52 -18.64
N PHE A 312 -5.74 -15.21 -17.38
CA PHE A 312 -4.83 -15.48 -16.27
C PHE A 312 -4.64 -16.99 -16.05
N ILE A 313 -5.69 -17.79 -16.16
CA ILE A 313 -5.58 -19.26 -16.14
C ILE A 313 -4.69 -19.78 -17.28
N HIS A 314 -4.82 -19.20 -18.47
CA HIS A 314 -3.99 -19.60 -19.61
C HIS A 314 -2.49 -19.34 -19.32
N GLU A 315 -2.12 -18.15 -18.79
CA GLU A 315 -0.75 -17.84 -18.40
C GLU A 315 -0.27 -18.71 -17.23
N LEU A 316 -1.15 -18.94 -16.23
CA LEU A 316 -0.84 -19.79 -15.09
C LEU A 316 -0.53 -21.22 -15.51
N LYS A 317 -1.31 -21.80 -16.42
CA LYS A 317 -1.09 -23.17 -16.92
C LYS A 317 0.16 -23.32 -17.77
N GLN A 318 0.66 -22.24 -18.37
CA GLN A 318 1.98 -22.26 -19.03
C GLN A 318 3.12 -22.35 -18.01
N ALA A 319 2.97 -21.68 -16.85
CA ALA A 319 3.96 -21.71 -15.77
C ALA A 319 3.80 -22.96 -14.89
N ARG A 320 2.56 -23.39 -14.65
CA ARG A 320 2.19 -24.54 -13.81
C ARG A 320 0.99 -25.27 -14.45
N PRO A 321 1.23 -26.31 -15.26
CA PRO A 321 0.19 -27.00 -16.04
C PRO A 321 -0.93 -27.62 -15.18
N HIS A 322 -0.61 -28.08 -13.96
CA HIS A 322 -1.53 -28.74 -13.04
C HIS A 322 -1.44 -28.16 -11.63
N GLY A 323 -2.58 -28.21 -10.91
CA GLY A 323 -2.69 -27.83 -9.51
C GLY A 323 -1.82 -28.67 -8.55
N PRO A 324 -1.99 -28.52 -7.26
CA PRO A 324 -3.03 -27.69 -6.64
C PRO A 324 -2.76 -26.18 -6.82
N TYR A 325 -3.85 -25.40 -6.98
CA TYR A 325 -3.79 -23.95 -7.13
C TYR A 325 -4.28 -23.25 -5.85
N LEU A 326 -3.36 -22.58 -5.14
CA LEU A 326 -3.68 -21.78 -3.96
C LEU A 326 -3.90 -20.32 -4.41
N LEU A 327 -5.16 -19.94 -4.58
CA LEU A 327 -5.52 -18.65 -5.13
C LEU A 327 -5.76 -17.62 -4.02
N THR A 328 -5.25 -16.42 -4.21
CA THR A 328 -5.65 -15.24 -3.43
C THR A 328 -5.84 -14.04 -4.33
N GLY A 329 -6.58 -13.02 -3.87
CA GLY A 329 -6.75 -11.80 -4.63
C GLY A 329 -7.13 -10.63 -3.74
N TYR A 330 -6.54 -9.46 -4.02
CA TYR A 330 -6.79 -8.23 -3.30
C TYR A 330 -7.80 -7.37 -4.04
N SER A 331 -8.76 -6.79 -3.32
CA SER A 331 -9.75 -5.86 -3.87
C SER A 331 -10.48 -6.48 -5.09
N PHE A 332 -10.47 -5.83 -6.27
CA PHE A 332 -11.01 -6.39 -7.51
C PHE A 332 -10.36 -7.73 -7.88
N GLY A 333 -9.08 -7.91 -7.54
CA GLY A 333 -8.39 -9.19 -7.76
C GLY A 333 -9.04 -10.37 -7.05
N GLY A 334 -9.73 -10.15 -5.92
CA GLY A 334 -10.52 -11.19 -5.26
C GLY A 334 -11.71 -11.67 -6.09
N ILE A 335 -12.35 -10.77 -6.83
CA ILE A 335 -13.44 -11.11 -7.77
C ILE A 335 -12.89 -11.96 -8.93
N VAL A 336 -11.74 -11.58 -9.49
CA VAL A 336 -11.09 -12.33 -10.57
C VAL A 336 -10.59 -13.67 -10.07
N ALA A 337 -9.98 -13.74 -8.86
CA ALA A 337 -9.52 -14.99 -8.25
C ALA A 337 -10.68 -15.97 -7.99
N PHE A 338 -11.86 -15.46 -7.58
CA PHE A 338 -13.07 -16.27 -7.45
C PHE A 338 -13.49 -16.88 -8.78
N GLU A 339 -13.52 -16.10 -9.85
CA GLU A 339 -13.85 -16.59 -11.18
C GLU A 339 -12.80 -17.58 -11.70
N MET A 340 -11.50 -17.36 -11.43
CA MET A 340 -10.44 -18.31 -11.73
C MET A 340 -10.65 -19.64 -11.01
N ALA A 341 -10.99 -19.61 -9.70
CA ALA A 341 -11.26 -20.82 -8.92
C ALA A 341 -12.44 -21.60 -9.52
N ARG A 342 -13.49 -20.91 -9.93
CA ARG A 342 -14.66 -21.50 -10.55
C ARG A 342 -14.35 -22.16 -11.90
N GLN A 343 -13.59 -21.47 -12.78
CA GLN A 343 -13.21 -22.01 -14.08
C GLN A 343 -12.22 -23.17 -13.97
N LEU A 344 -11.25 -23.10 -13.06
CA LEU A 344 -10.31 -24.18 -12.77
C LEU A 344 -11.03 -25.44 -12.25
N ALA A 345 -11.93 -25.26 -11.27
CA ALA A 345 -12.73 -26.37 -10.74
C ALA A 345 -13.64 -27.00 -11.82
N ALA A 346 -14.24 -26.18 -12.69
CA ALA A 346 -15.03 -26.67 -13.83
C ALA A 346 -14.18 -27.45 -14.85
N ALA A 347 -12.87 -27.16 -14.93
CA ALA A 347 -11.91 -27.90 -15.74
C ALA A 347 -11.30 -29.12 -15.02
N GLY A 348 -11.79 -29.47 -13.82
CA GLY A 348 -11.34 -30.63 -13.05
C GLY A 348 -10.03 -30.38 -12.27
N GLU A 349 -9.57 -29.15 -12.16
CA GLU A 349 -8.37 -28.79 -11.39
C GLU A 349 -8.68 -28.60 -9.90
N GLU A 350 -7.73 -28.94 -9.06
CA GLU A 350 -7.85 -28.79 -7.61
C GLU A 350 -7.52 -27.36 -7.17
N VAL A 351 -8.45 -26.73 -6.44
CA VAL A 351 -8.30 -25.41 -5.82
C VAL A 351 -8.55 -25.53 -4.30
N PRO A 352 -7.54 -25.97 -3.52
CA PRO A 352 -7.70 -26.21 -2.08
C PRO A 352 -7.91 -24.94 -1.28
N LEU A 353 -7.38 -23.81 -1.76
CA LEU A 353 -7.48 -22.50 -1.12
C LEU A 353 -7.93 -21.45 -2.13
N LEU A 354 -9.02 -20.77 -1.78
CA LEU A 354 -9.35 -19.45 -2.32
C LEU A 354 -9.48 -18.47 -1.16
N ALA A 355 -8.61 -17.46 -1.12
CA ALA A 355 -8.65 -16.39 -0.14
C ALA A 355 -8.86 -15.04 -0.83
N VAL A 356 -9.75 -14.20 -0.31
CA VAL A 356 -9.96 -12.84 -0.81
C VAL A 356 -9.56 -11.83 0.26
N ILE A 357 -8.67 -10.90 -0.10
CA ILE A 357 -8.12 -9.90 0.79
C ILE A 357 -8.88 -8.60 0.57
N ASP A 358 -9.66 -8.22 1.56
CA ASP A 358 -10.49 -7.02 1.61
C ASP A 358 -11.25 -6.75 0.31
N SER A 359 -11.86 -7.82 -0.22
CA SER A 359 -12.60 -7.85 -1.47
C SER A 359 -14.09 -8.07 -1.22
N TYR A 360 -14.90 -7.16 -1.69
CA TYR A 360 -16.36 -7.31 -1.69
C TYR A 360 -16.79 -8.34 -2.74
N SER A 361 -17.91 -9.05 -2.46
CA SER A 361 -18.52 -9.86 -3.51
C SER A 361 -18.87 -9.00 -4.74
N PRO A 362 -18.91 -9.58 -5.94
CA PRO A 362 -19.22 -8.82 -7.16
C PRO A 362 -20.50 -7.99 -7.06
N THR A 363 -21.54 -8.56 -6.44
CA THR A 363 -22.83 -7.90 -6.27
C THR A 363 -22.73 -6.70 -5.33
N LEU A 364 -22.03 -6.85 -4.21
CA LEU A 364 -21.86 -5.76 -3.25
C LEU A 364 -20.95 -4.66 -3.80
N HIS A 365 -19.87 -5.05 -4.50
CA HIS A 365 -18.96 -4.12 -5.17
C HIS A 365 -19.67 -3.30 -6.26
N ALA A 366 -20.47 -3.95 -7.11
CA ALA A 366 -21.27 -3.25 -8.12
C ALA A 366 -22.25 -2.24 -7.50
N ARG A 367 -22.87 -2.58 -6.35
CA ARG A 367 -23.73 -1.63 -5.58
C ARG A 367 -22.92 -0.47 -5.04
N ALA A 368 -21.72 -0.69 -4.50
CA ALA A 368 -20.85 0.36 -4.01
C ALA A 368 -20.44 1.33 -5.13
N ILE A 369 -20.02 0.82 -6.30
CA ILE A 369 -19.72 1.62 -7.48
C ILE A 369 -20.95 2.45 -7.93
N ALA A 370 -22.13 1.85 -7.89
CA ALA A 370 -23.37 2.56 -8.26
C ALA A 370 -23.75 3.66 -7.28
N ALA A 371 -23.49 3.48 -5.99
CA ALA A 371 -23.77 4.44 -4.93
C ALA A 371 -22.82 5.67 -4.94
N ASP A 372 -21.57 5.50 -5.36
CA ASP A 372 -20.56 6.59 -5.43
C ASP A 372 -20.72 7.51 -6.65
N ARG A 373 -21.84 7.45 -7.38
CA ARG A 373 -22.09 8.26 -8.56
C ARG A 373 -22.45 9.70 -8.20
N LYS A 374 -21.45 10.58 -8.12
CA LYS A 374 -21.67 12.03 -8.01
C LYS A 374 -21.91 12.64 -9.40
N PRO A 375 -22.91 13.53 -9.58
CA PRO A 375 -23.21 14.14 -10.88
C PRO A 375 -22.02 14.85 -11.52
N TYR A 376 -21.16 15.49 -10.72
CA TYR A 376 -19.96 16.17 -11.17
C TYR A 376 -18.93 15.22 -11.79
N ASP A 377 -18.80 13.99 -11.30
CA ASP A 377 -17.85 13.01 -11.80
C ASP A 377 -18.23 12.46 -13.17
N PHE A 378 -19.50 12.55 -13.55
CA PHE A 378 -19.96 12.00 -14.83
C PHE A 378 -19.36 12.72 -16.04
N ALA A 379 -19.34 14.06 -16.03
CA ALA A 379 -18.75 14.85 -17.11
C ALA A 379 -17.24 14.63 -17.21
N LYS A 380 -16.55 14.60 -16.06
CA LYS A 380 -15.10 14.32 -15.97
C LYS A 380 -14.76 12.93 -16.51
N LYS A 381 -15.50 11.89 -16.07
CA LYS A 381 -15.33 10.52 -16.56
C LYS A 381 -15.58 10.41 -18.08
N ALA A 382 -16.57 11.14 -18.61
CA ALA A 382 -16.85 11.16 -20.05
C ALA A 382 -15.68 11.75 -20.86
N VAL A 383 -15.09 12.86 -20.39
CA VAL A 383 -13.90 13.46 -21.01
C VAL A 383 -12.71 12.50 -20.95
N TYR A 384 -12.48 11.86 -19.81
CA TYR A 384 -11.36 10.93 -19.65
C TYR A 384 -11.53 9.70 -20.55
N ARG A 385 -12.73 9.13 -20.66
CA ARG A 385 -13.03 8.05 -21.61
C ARG A 385 -12.77 8.46 -23.05
N TRP A 386 -13.16 9.68 -23.44
CA TRP A 386 -12.88 10.20 -24.77
C TRP A 386 -11.36 10.32 -25.02
N LEU A 387 -10.60 10.83 -24.04
CA LEU A 387 -9.14 10.93 -24.12
C LEU A 387 -8.48 9.55 -24.24
N VAL A 388 -8.93 8.56 -23.46
CA VAL A 388 -8.47 7.17 -23.57
C VAL A 388 -8.73 6.61 -24.97
N GLN A 389 -9.97 6.74 -25.47
CA GLN A 389 -10.31 6.26 -26.81
C GLN A 389 -9.49 6.95 -27.89
N ARG A 390 -9.25 8.27 -27.75
CA ARG A 390 -8.40 9.02 -28.67
C ARG A 390 -6.96 8.51 -28.65
N ALA A 391 -6.40 8.26 -27.48
CA ALA A 391 -5.04 7.74 -27.30
C ALA A 391 -4.87 6.35 -27.92
N LEU A 392 -5.86 5.47 -27.74
CA LEU A 392 -5.84 4.09 -28.28
C LEU A 392 -6.16 3.98 -29.77
N ARG A 393 -6.61 5.07 -30.42
CA ARG A 393 -6.77 5.10 -31.87
C ARG A 393 -5.42 4.93 -32.55
N LYS A 394 -5.37 4.14 -33.64
CA LYS A 394 -4.16 3.87 -34.44
C LYS A 394 -3.03 3.17 -33.65
N GLY A 395 -3.36 2.37 -32.62
CA GLY A 395 -2.37 1.62 -31.85
C GLY A 395 -1.56 2.47 -30.87
N GLY A 396 -2.02 3.69 -30.55
CA GLY A 396 -1.39 4.53 -29.54
C GLY A 396 -1.53 3.98 -28.12
N LYS A 397 -0.75 4.53 -27.19
CA LYS A 397 -0.78 4.17 -25.77
C LYS A 397 -1.51 5.22 -24.93
N VAL A 398 -2.17 4.77 -23.88
CA VAL A 398 -2.78 5.66 -22.87
C VAL A 398 -1.68 6.37 -22.09
N PRO A 399 -1.69 7.72 -22.02
CA PRO A 399 -0.72 8.49 -21.24
C PRO A 399 -0.69 8.07 -19.76
N VAL A 400 0.48 8.12 -19.13
CA VAL A 400 0.71 7.66 -17.75
C VAL A 400 -0.32 8.21 -16.76
N TRP A 401 -0.59 9.53 -16.80
CA TRP A 401 -1.53 10.20 -15.89
C TRP A 401 -3.00 9.75 -16.04
N LEU A 402 -3.33 9.03 -17.13
CA LEU A 402 -4.68 8.56 -17.45
C LEU A 402 -4.83 7.03 -17.29
N ARG A 403 -3.73 6.30 -17.14
CA ARG A 403 -3.72 4.82 -17.07
C ARG A 403 -4.53 4.28 -15.89
N ASN A 404 -4.33 4.84 -14.70
CA ASN A 404 -5.09 4.39 -13.51
C ASN A 404 -6.61 4.57 -13.72
N PHE A 405 -7.04 5.72 -14.24
CA PHE A 405 -8.45 5.91 -14.59
C PHE A 405 -8.93 4.86 -15.61
N TYR A 406 -8.13 4.60 -16.64
CA TYR A 406 -8.48 3.65 -17.71
C TYR A 406 -8.67 2.23 -17.17
N ILE A 407 -7.75 1.76 -16.33
CA ILE A 407 -7.80 0.44 -15.70
C ILE A 407 -9.03 0.36 -14.78
N THR A 408 -9.17 1.32 -13.86
CA THR A 408 -10.28 1.33 -12.89
C THR A 408 -11.66 1.41 -13.58
N ASP A 409 -11.84 2.30 -14.58
CA ASP A 409 -13.10 2.43 -15.30
C ASP A 409 -13.48 1.17 -16.10
N THR A 410 -12.46 0.43 -16.60
CA THR A 410 -12.68 -0.84 -17.29
C THR A 410 -13.11 -1.91 -16.29
N TYR A 411 -12.45 -2.02 -15.15
CA TYR A 411 -12.75 -3.02 -14.13
C TYR A 411 -14.07 -2.75 -13.39
N ASP A 412 -14.41 -1.49 -13.16
CA ASP A 412 -15.73 -1.09 -12.65
C ASP A 412 -16.84 -1.59 -13.58
N LYS A 413 -16.69 -1.39 -14.90
CA LYS A 413 -17.64 -1.88 -15.89
C LYS A 413 -17.72 -3.41 -15.92
N ALA A 414 -16.57 -4.08 -15.88
CA ALA A 414 -16.50 -5.54 -15.80
C ALA A 414 -17.25 -6.06 -14.57
N THR A 415 -17.02 -5.45 -13.39
CA THR A 415 -17.70 -5.82 -12.14
C THR A 415 -19.22 -5.62 -12.22
N ILE A 416 -19.67 -4.48 -12.76
CA ILE A 416 -21.11 -4.19 -12.92
C ILE A 416 -21.78 -5.19 -13.88
N ALA A 417 -21.08 -5.62 -14.91
CA ALA A 417 -21.61 -6.57 -15.90
C ALA A 417 -21.56 -8.03 -15.42
N TYR A 418 -20.63 -8.36 -14.54
CA TYR A 418 -20.39 -9.73 -14.09
C TYR A 418 -21.59 -10.31 -13.32
N ARG A 419 -21.93 -11.56 -13.65
CA ARG A 419 -22.99 -12.33 -12.99
C ARG A 419 -22.40 -13.64 -12.47
N PRO A 420 -21.88 -13.62 -11.22
CA PRO A 420 -21.25 -14.81 -10.65
C PRO A 420 -22.24 -15.93 -10.46
N THR A 421 -21.80 -17.15 -10.72
CA THR A 421 -22.50 -18.35 -10.27
C THR A 421 -21.85 -18.89 -9.00
N PRO A 422 -22.61 -19.48 -8.07
CA PRO A 422 -22.06 -20.06 -6.85
C PRO A 422 -20.99 -21.13 -7.13
N TRP A 423 -20.05 -21.25 -6.18
CA TRP A 423 -18.95 -22.22 -6.23
C TRP A 423 -18.96 -23.10 -4.98
N ASN A 424 -18.74 -24.43 -5.16
CA ASN A 424 -18.78 -25.41 -4.06
C ASN A 424 -17.47 -25.50 -3.26
N GLY A 425 -16.49 -24.66 -3.54
CA GLY A 425 -15.23 -24.61 -2.79
C GLY A 425 -15.34 -23.77 -1.53
N ARG A 426 -14.30 -23.84 -0.71
CA ARG A 426 -14.17 -23.05 0.52
C ARG A 426 -13.58 -21.67 0.21
N LEU A 427 -14.17 -20.62 0.77
CA LEU A 427 -13.71 -19.25 0.64
C LEU A 427 -13.26 -18.70 1.98
N LEU A 428 -12.03 -18.22 2.04
CA LEU A 428 -11.50 -17.45 3.16
C LEU A 428 -11.58 -15.95 2.82
N VAL A 429 -12.26 -15.18 3.64
CA VAL A 429 -12.33 -13.71 3.53
C VAL A 429 -11.44 -13.09 4.59
N LEU A 430 -10.42 -12.38 4.18
CA LEU A 430 -9.56 -11.57 5.04
C LEU A 430 -10.05 -10.12 4.97
N LYS A 431 -10.84 -9.69 5.96
CA LYS A 431 -11.45 -8.38 6.01
C LYS A 431 -10.61 -7.44 6.87
N ALA A 432 -10.29 -6.25 6.35
CA ALA A 432 -9.70 -5.21 7.18
C ALA A 432 -10.70 -4.67 8.21
N GLU A 433 -10.24 -4.45 9.44
CA GLU A 433 -11.08 -3.93 10.55
C GLU A 433 -11.72 -2.58 10.20
N GLY A 434 -10.96 -1.69 9.53
CA GLY A 434 -11.42 -0.38 9.09
C GLY A 434 -12.27 -0.38 7.82
N SER A 435 -12.48 -1.53 7.16
CA SER A 435 -13.24 -1.59 5.92
C SER A 435 -14.74 -1.59 6.16
N TRP A 436 -15.42 -0.82 5.30
CA TRP A 436 -16.89 -0.71 5.30
C TRP A 436 -17.55 -2.04 4.93
N GLY A 437 -18.85 -2.15 5.23
CA GLY A 437 -19.73 -3.22 4.76
C GLY A 437 -19.93 -4.37 5.75
N PRO A 438 -20.75 -5.36 5.36
CA PRO A 438 -21.11 -6.47 6.23
C PRO A 438 -19.89 -7.35 6.57
N PRO A 439 -19.93 -8.09 7.69
CA PRO A 439 -18.79 -8.93 8.11
C PRO A 439 -18.33 -9.93 7.05
N ARG A 440 -19.25 -10.53 6.30
CA ARG A 440 -18.98 -11.51 5.24
C ARG A 440 -18.73 -10.93 3.87
N MET A 441 -18.69 -9.58 3.77
CA MET A 441 -18.44 -8.83 2.54
C MET A 441 -19.33 -9.24 1.34
N GLY A 442 -20.49 -9.87 1.61
CA GLY A 442 -21.49 -10.31 0.62
C GLY A 442 -21.17 -11.61 -0.10
N TRP A 443 -20.22 -12.42 0.37
CA TRP A 443 -19.82 -13.67 -0.27
C TRP A 443 -20.65 -14.89 0.13
N GLU A 444 -21.60 -14.77 1.06
CA GLU A 444 -22.36 -15.88 1.64
C GLU A 444 -23.19 -16.68 0.62
N GLU A 445 -23.70 -16.03 -0.41
CA GLU A 445 -24.51 -16.71 -1.45
C GLU A 445 -23.65 -17.35 -2.53
N LEU A 446 -22.37 -17.04 -2.60
CA LEU A 446 -21.45 -17.50 -3.64
C LEU A 446 -20.53 -18.64 -3.18
N ALA A 447 -20.25 -18.75 -1.89
CA ALA A 447 -19.32 -19.73 -1.32
C ALA A 447 -20.07 -20.91 -0.69
N LEU A 448 -20.60 -21.83 -1.52
CA LEU A 448 -21.43 -22.95 -1.08
C LEU A 448 -20.65 -24.05 -0.33
N GLY A 449 -19.34 -24.17 -0.56
CA GLY A 449 -18.47 -25.14 0.13
C GLY A 449 -17.99 -24.68 1.49
N GLY A 450 -18.40 -23.47 1.93
CA GLY A 450 -18.09 -22.89 3.22
C GLY A 450 -17.39 -21.55 3.11
N LEU A 451 -17.73 -20.66 4.06
CA LEU A 451 -17.19 -19.30 4.15
C LEU A 451 -16.59 -19.07 5.52
N THR A 452 -15.29 -18.81 5.55
CA THR A 452 -14.57 -18.39 6.76
C THR A 452 -14.21 -16.92 6.64
N VAL A 453 -14.37 -16.14 7.72
CA VAL A 453 -13.98 -14.73 7.77
C VAL A 453 -12.96 -14.53 8.87
N ARG A 454 -11.87 -13.83 8.55
CA ARG A 454 -10.90 -13.30 9.51
C ARG A 454 -10.85 -11.79 9.40
N VAL A 455 -11.05 -11.11 10.52
CA VAL A 455 -10.87 -9.67 10.60
C VAL A 455 -9.43 -9.41 11.02
N LEU A 456 -8.72 -8.62 10.21
CA LEU A 456 -7.31 -8.30 10.40
C LEU A 456 -7.15 -6.78 10.60
N PRO A 457 -6.09 -6.34 11.32
CA PRO A 457 -5.84 -4.91 11.53
C PRO A 457 -5.67 -4.13 10.22
N GLY A 458 -6.02 -2.86 10.27
CA GLY A 458 -5.84 -1.93 9.16
C GLY A 458 -7.14 -1.59 8.42
N ASP A 459 -6.98 -0.85 7.33
CA ASP A 459 -8.01 -0.50 6.36
C ASP A 459 -7.73 -1.13 5.00
N HIS A 460 -8.53 -0.77 3.98
CA HIS A 460 -8.41 -1.32 2.64
C HIS A 460 -6.98 -1.24 2.06
N TYR A 461 -6.24 -0.18 2.34
CA TYR A 461 -4.89 0.03 1.81
C TYR A 461 -3.81 -0.56 2.71
N SER A 462 -3.94 -0.38 4.02
CA SER A 462 -2.92 -0.76 4.98
C SER A 462 -2.90 -2.25 5.33
N ILE A 463 -3.96 -3.01 5.02
CA ILE A 463 -4.01 -4.47 5.27
C ILE A 463 -2.92 -5.24 4.52
N ILE A 464 -2.50 -4.77 3.33
CA ILE A 464 -1.45 -5.38 2.50
C ILE A 464 -0.08 -4.73 2.69
N GLN A 465 0.06 -3.79 3.63
CA GLN A 465 1.31 -3.11 3.96
C GLN A 465 1.83 -3.55 5.34
N GLU A 466 3.11 -3.30 5.58
CA GLU A 466 3.68 -3.49 6.92
C GLU A 466 3.03 -2.57 7.96
N PRO A 467 2.77 -3.03 9.19
CA PRO A 467 3.03 -4.38 9.71
C PRO A 467 1.89 -5.39 9.46
N ASN A 468 0.73 -4.95 8.93
CA ASN A 468 -0.50 -5.75 8.88
C ASN A 468 -0.38 -6.95 7.93
N VAL A 469 0.39 -6.80 6.84
CA VAL A 469 0.60 -7.84 5.84
C VAL A 469 1.21 -9.12 6.41
N ALA A 470 1.98 -9.03 7.49
CA ALA A 470 2.51 -10.19 8.20
C ALA A 470 1.39 -11.10 8.73
N GLN A 471 0.27 -10.52 9.22
CA GLN A 471 -0.89 -11.28 9.67
C GLN A 471 -1.67 -11.90 8.50
N VAL A 472 -1.76 -11.18 7.36
CA VAL A 472 -2.31 -11.72 6.11
C VAL A 472 -1.52 -12.95 5.69
N ALA A 473 -0.18 -12.84 5.61
CA ALA A 473 0.70 -13.93 5.22
C ALA A 473 0.60 -15.14 6.16
N LEU A 474 0.58 -14.90 7.49
CA LEU A 474 0.41 -15.95 8.49
C LEU A 474 -0.91 -16.69 8.29
N THR A 475 -2.00 -15.97 8.09
CA THR A 475 -3.33 -16.56 7.87
C THR A 475 -3.39 -17.35 6.57
N LEU A 476 -2.81 -16.83 5.48
CA LEU A 476 -2.71 -17.55 4.21
C LEU A 476 -1.88 -18.84 4.33
N LYS A 477 -0.78 -18.80 5.08
CA LYS A 477 0.07 -19.96 5.32
C LYS A 477 -0.68 -21.02 6.11
N GLN A 478 -1.34 -20.68 7.21
CA GLN A 478 -2.16 -21.59 8.02
C GLN A 478 -3.28 -22.23 7.21
N ALA A 479 -3.96 -21.44 6.37
CA ALA A 479 -5.02 -21.93 5.49
C ALA A 479 -4.47 -22.89 4.41
N ALA A 480 -3.30 -22.61 3.86
CA ALA A 480 -2.63 -23.48 2.88
C ALA A 480 -2.16 -24.81 3.47
N GLU A 481 -1.77 -24.82 4.75
CA GLU A 481 -1.33 -26.02 5.49
C GLU A 481 -2.50 -26.83 6.07
N GLY A 482 -3.75 -26.35 5.94
CA GLY A 482 -4.94 -27.02 6.49
C GLY A 482 -5.07 -26.95 8.02
N THR A 483 -4.17 -26.24 8.71
CA THR A 483 -4.13 -26.12 10.18
C THR A 483 -5.26 -25.24 10.73
N GLU A 484 -5.83 -24.36 9.91
CA GLU A 484 -6.96 -23.50 10.29
C GLU A 484 -8.27 -24.26 10.53
N VAL A 485 -8.42 -25.45 9.93
CA VAL A 485 -9.66 -26.26 10.03
C VAL A 485 -9.81 -26.94 11.39
N ALA A 486 -8.71 -27.24 12.07
CA ALA A 486 -8.73 -27.91 13.36
C ALA A 486 -9.13 -26.98 14.53
N ALA A 487 -8.83 -25.69 14.46
CA ALA A 487 -9.10 -24.71 15.51
C ALA A 487 -10.59 -24.25 15.57
N ILE A 488 -11.34 -24.40 14.47
CA ILE A 488 -12.74 -23.92 14.36
C ILE A 488 -13.74 -24.98 14.83
N LEU A 489 -13.39 -26.26 14.83
CA LEU A 489 -14.24 -27.36 15.30
C LEU A 489 -14.18 -27.56 16.83
N SER A 490 -13.32 -26.80 17.52
CA SER A 490 -13.12 -26.87 18.99
C SER A 490 -13.52 -25.58 19.73
N ALA A 491 -14.14 -24.61 19.10
CA ALA A 491 -14.72 -23.40 19.67
C ALA A 491 -16.19 -23.26 19.23
#